data_6bb6eabfecadf6e77a05c4a835c39a43
#
_entry.id   6bb6eabfecadf6e77a05c4a835c39a43
#
_cell.length_a   1.000
_cell.length_b   1.000
_cell.length_c   1.000
_cell.angle_alpha   90.00
_cell.angle_beta   90.00
_cell.angle_gamma   90.00
#
_symmetry.space_group_name_H-M   'P 1'
#
loop_
_entity.id
_entity.type
_entity.pdbx_description
1 polymer ?
#
loop_
_entity_poly.entity_id
_entity_poly.type
_entity_poly.pdbx_seq_one_letter_code
_entity_poly.pdbx_strand_id
1 'polypeptide(L)'
;GHIADVYETVNLLGFDGIGLDLNEGKDENLAAVEKYGVAENTTIFAGVINGRNIWRNNYAVSLGLVDALKQVTANVAVSTASSLLHVPFSTEGETGIPAEDLKHFAFAVQKLDELKEVAALADATEDEKKASAALAANQALFDGTRVAADPAVAERIGKLSDADYVRQPAREERQALQRKALGLPLLPTTTIGSFPQTKEIRAERAKLRKGEVTKEAYDEFIKAQIDAVIKKQEEIGLDVLVHGEFERNDMVEYFGQNLNGFLFTKNAWVQSYGTRCVKPPIVWGDVSRANPITVEWSAYAQSKTDHVMKGMLTGPVTILNW
;
A
#
# COMPACT_ATOMS: atom_id res chain seq x y z
N GLY A 1 2.40 13.92 -9.46
CA GLY A 1 1.28 14.34 -10.30
C GLY A 1 1.70 15.33 -11.39
N HIS A 2 0.77 15.77 -12.25
CA HIS A 2 1.06 16.72 -13.32
C HIS A 2 0.98 18.18 -12.86
N ILE A 3 1.68 19.05 -13.59
CA ILE A 3 1.63 20.52 -13.50
C ILE A 3 1.22 21.15 -14.84
N ALA A 4 0.60 20.37 -15.74
CA ALA A 4 0.26 20.79 -17.09
C ALA A 4 -0.54 22.08 -17.16
N ASP A 5 -1.48 22.29 -16.22
CA ASP A 5 -2.34 23.48 -16.19
C ASP A 5 -1.57 24.78 -15.91
N VAL A 6 -0.40 24.69 -15.30
CA VAL A 6 0.43 25.85 -14.91
C VAL A 6 1.82 25.81 -15.54
N TYR A 7 2.15 24.79 -16.34
CA TYR A 7 3.48 24.59 -16.88
C TYR A 7 3.97 25.78 -17.71
N GLU A 8 3.12 26.34 -18.60
CA GLU A 8 3.46 27.52 -19.40
C GLU A 8 3.93 28.69 -18.52
N THR A 9 3.16 28.99 -17.47
CA THR A 9 3.52 30.03 -16.51
C THR A 9 4.82 29.72 -15.79
N VAL A 10 4.99 28.52 -15.29
CA VAL A 10 6.20 28.09 -14.58
C VAL A 10 7.44 28.18 -15.48
N ASN A 11 7.33 27.77 -16.75
CA ASN A 11 8.41 27.85 -17.73
C ASN A 11 8.83 29.30 -18.02
N LEU A 12 7.88 30.25 -18.02
CA LEU A 12 8.16 31.67 -18.24
C LEU A 12 8.76 32.40 -17.03
N LEU A 13 8.72 31.80 -15.83
CA LEU A 13 9.26 32.43 -14.61
C LEU A 13 10.80 32.39 -14.54
N GLY A 14 11.47 31.68 -15.44
CA GLY A 14 12.93 31.66 -15.55
C GLY A 14 13.64 30.95 -14.40
N PHE A 15 13.08 29.84 -13.92
CA PHE A 15 13.75 29.00 -12.94
C PHE A 15 14.96 28.27 -13.56
N ASP A 16 16.02 28.05 -12.78
CA ASP A 16 17.18 27.25 -13.20
C ASP A 16 16.83 25.77 -13.43
N GLY A 17 15.75 25.28 -12.79
CA GLY A 17 15.31 23.91 -12.97
C GLY A 17 13.82 23.71 -12.66
N ILE A 18 13.21 22.79 -13.39
CA ILE A 18 11.81 22.37 -13.21
C ILE A 18 11.79 20.87 -13.03
N GLY A 19 11.27 20.38 -11.87
CA GLY A 19 11.06 18.95 -11.61
C GLY A 19 9.70 18.49 -12.14
N LEU A 20 9.69 17.42 -12.93
CA LEU A 20 8.49 16.82 -13.48
C LEU A 20 8.32 15.39 -12.97
N ASP A 21 7.12 15.08 -12.45
CA ASP A 21 6.72 13.72 -12.14
C ASP A 21 6.29 13.00 -13.44
N LEU A 22 7.14 12.09 -13.91
CA LEU A 22 6.90 11.28 -15.11
C LEU A 22 6.44 9.85 -14.78
N ASN A 23 5.88 9.66 -13.59
CA ASN A 23 5.16 8.45 -13.22
C ASN A 23 3.65 8.70 -13.17
N GLU A 24 3.19 9.52 -12.19
CA GLU A 24 1.76 9.81 -11.99
C GLU A 24 1.22 10.88 -12.95
N GLY A 25 2.07 11.76 -13.47
CA GLY A 25 1.69 12.83 -14.38
C GLY A 25 2.40 12.76 -15.72
N LYS A 26 2.76 11.55 -16.14
CA LYS A 26 3.62 11.30 -17.30
C LYS A 26 3.11 11.95 -18.59
N ASP A 27 1.90 11.63 -18.97
CA ASP A 27 1.37 11.99 -20.28
C ASP A 27 1.08 13.50 -20.36
N GLU A 28 0.51 14.07 -19.29
CA GLU A 28 0.19 15.51 -19.22
C GLU A 28 1.43 16.38 -19.12
N ASN A 29 2.43 15.98 -18.31
CA ASN A 29 3.67 16.73 -18.18
C ASN A 29 4.49 16.69 -19.49
N LEU A 30 4.59 15.53 -20.13
CA LEU A 30 5.31 15.40 -21.40
C LEU A 30 4.63 16.24 -22.49
N ALA A 31 3.31 16.15 -22.64
CA ALA A 31 2.56 16.94 -23.59
C ALA A 31 2.70 18.47 -23.35
N ALA A 32 2.79 18.89 -22.07
CA ALA A 32 3.02 20.29 -21.76
C ALA A 32 4.42 20.77 -22.17
N VAL A 33 5.46 19.93 -21.94
CA VAL A 33 6.83 20.24 -22.39
C VAL A 33 6.92 20.28 -23.91
N GLU A 34 6.31 19.33 -24.61
CA GLU A 34 6.27 19.31 -26.09
C GLU A 34 5.57 20.55 -26.65
N LYS A 35 4.48 20.98 -26.03
CA LYS A 35 3.68 22.13 -26.49
C LYS A 35 4.34 23.49 -26.25
N TYR A 36 4.91 23.69 -25.06
CA TYR A 36 5.38 25.01 -24.62
C TYR A 36 6.91 25.15 -24.65
N GLY A 37 7.63 24.04 -24.92
CA GLY A 37 9.08 24.02 -24.88
C GLY A 37 9.65 24.13 -23.46
N VAL A 38 10.96 24.41 -23.39
CA VAL A 38 11.71 24.63 -22.15
C VAL A 38 12.52 25.92 -22.31
N ALA A 39 12.53 26.78 -21.31
CA ALA A 39 13.32 28.01 -21.32
C ALA A 39 14.83 27.69 -21.44
N GLU A 40 15.58 28.52 -22.17
CA GLU A 40 16.96 28.25 -22.64
C GLU A 40 17.93 27.77 -21.55
N ASN A 41 17.85 28.33 -20.35
CA ASN A 41 18.76 28.02 -19.24
C ASN A 41 18.10 27.10 -18.17
N THR A 42 16.93 26.55 -18.45
CA THR A 42 16.20 25.70 -17.50
C THR A 42 16.58 24.23 -17.69
N THR A 43 16.94 23.55 -16.61
CA THR A 43 17.14 22.10 -16.58
C THR A 43 15.82 21.41 -16.21
N ILE A 44 15.41 20.42 -16.99
CA ILE A 44 14.30 19.53 -16.64
C ILE A 44 14.83 18.38 -15.78
N PHE A 45 14.37 18.30 -14.54
CA PHE A 45 14.59 17.14 -13.68
C PHE A 45 13.50 16.09 -13.99
N ALA A 46 13.88 15.11 -14.80
CA ALA A 46 13.01 14.04 -15.27
C ALA A 46 12.77 13.01 -14.16
N GLY A 47 11.69 13.14 -13.43
CA GLY A 47 11.28 12.23 -12.36
C GLY A 47 10.77 10.89 -12.89
N VAL A 48 11.65 10.04 -13.38
CA VAL A 48 11.33 8.73 -13.97
C VAL A 48 11.46 7.57 -12.99
N ILE A 49 12.14 7.76 -11.84
CA ILE A 49 12.23 6.74 -10.80
C ILE A 49 11.12 6.99 -9.77
N ASN A 50 10.22 6.01 -9.62
CA ASN A 50 9.09 6.14 -8.68
C ASN A 50 9.57 6.04 -7.24
N GLY A 51 9.36 7.10 -6.44
CA GLY A 51 9.71 7.14 -5.02
C GLY A 51 8.58 6.75 -4.07
N ARG A 52 7.43 6.29 -4.58
CA ARG A 52 6.24 5.96 -3.78
C ARG A 52 5.90 4.47 -3.78
N ASN A 53 6.43 3.70 -4.72
CA ASN A 53 6.26 2.26 -4.77
C ASN A 53 7.59 1.53 -4.54
N ILE A 54 7.51 0.23 -4.35
CA ILE A 54 8.63 -0.67 -4.04
C ILE A 54 9.11 -1.50 -5.24
N TRP A 55 8.57 -1.25 -6.43
CA TRP A 55 8.85 -2.05 -7.60
C TRP A 55 10.11 -1.59 -8.32
N ARG A 56 10.80 -2.54 -8.96
CA ARG A 56 11.86 -2.23 -9.92
C ARG A 56 11.36 -1.30 -11.00
N ASN A 57 12.17 -0.29 -11.34
CA ASN A 57 11.92 0.59 -12.46
C ASN A 57 12.10 -0.16 -13.78
N ASN A 58 11.22 0.10 -14.75
CA ASN A 58 11.40 -0.37 -16.13
C ASN A 58 12.28 0.62 -16.88
N TYR A 59 13.55 0.25 -17.11
CA TYR A 59 14.53 1.15 -17.73
C TYR A 59 14.15 1.51 -19.16
N ALA A 60 13.57 0.60 -19.95
CA ALA A 60 13.15 0.91 -21.30
C ALA A 60 12.09 2.03 -21.34
N VAL A 61 11.14 2.00 -20.41
CA VAL A 61 10.12 3.06 -20.26
C VAL A 61 10.77 4.38 -19.85
N SER A 62 11.64 4.34 -18.82
CA SER A 62 12.30 5.54 -18.32
C SER A 62 13.22 6.20 -19.34
N LEU A 63 13.98 5.41 -20.08
CA LEU A 63 14.84 5.91 -21.15
C LEU A 63 14.02 6.53 -22.30
N GLY A 64 12.91 5.91 -22.69
CA GLY A 64 12.00 6.48 -23.70
C GLY A 64 11.45 7.85 -23.30
N LEU A 65 11.13 8.06 -22.00
CA LEU A 65 10.69 9.36 -21.49
C LEU A 65 11.82 10.41 -21.48
N VAL A 66 13.02 10.01 -21.08
CA VAL A 66 14.19 10.90 -21.13
C VAL A 66 14.55 11.27 -22.56
N ASP A 67 14.50 10.31 -23.50
CA ASP A 67 14.77 10.55 -24.90
C ASP A 67 13.72 11.50 -25.51
N ALA A 68 12.44 11.37 -25.16
CA ALA A 68 11.39 12.31 -25.56
C ALA A 68 11.67 13.73 -25.09
N LEU A 69 12.08 13.91 -23.81
CA LEU A 69 12.45 15.21 -23.28
C LEU A 69 13.69 15.79 -23.99
N LYS A 70 14.68 14.94 -24.31
CA LYS A 70 15.91 15.34 -25.06
C LYS A 70 15.63 15.81 -26.48
N GLN A 71 14.45 15.48 -27.06
CA GLN A 71 14.03 16.09 -28.34
C GLN A 71 13.63 17.56 -28.19
N VAL A 72 13.24 18.00 -26.99
CA VAL A 72 12.78 19.37 -26.72
C VAL A 72 13.90 20.23 -26.13
N THR A 73 14.74 19.67 -25.25
CA THR A 73 15.84 20.38 -24.63
C THR A 73 17.04 19.46 -24.37
N ALA A 74 18.27 19.99 -24.51
CA ALA A 74 19.48 19.26 -24.14
C ALA A 74 19.71 19.20 -22.61
N ASN A 75 19.02 20.06 -21.85
CA ASN A 75 19.22 20.21 -20.42
C ASN A 75 18.26 19.29 -19.64
N VAL A 76 18.55 17.99 -19.62
CA VAL A 76 17.76 16.98 -18.90
C VAL A 76 18.64 16.29 -17.86
N ALA A 77 18.15 16.23 -16.61
CA ALA A 77 18.75 15.47 -15.51
C ALA A 77 17.76 14.40 -15.03
N VAL A 78 18.22 13.17 -14.90
CA VAL A 78 17.40 12.06 -14.37
C VAL A 78 17.18 12.25 -12.86
N SER A 79 15.95 12.05 -12.39
CA SER A 79 15.56 12.26 -10.99
C SER A 79 14.56 11.23 -10.52
N THR A 80 14.33 11.18 -9.19
CA THR A 80 13.16 10.51 -8.64
C THR A 80 11.93 11.40 -8.83
N ALA A 81 10.76 10.79 -9.10
CA ALA A 81 9.50 11.50 -9.26
C ALA A 81 8.98 12.11 -7.95
N SER A 82 9.41 11.58 -6.82
CA SER A 82 9.04 12.02 -5.48
C SER A 82 10.12 11.63 -4.47
N SER A 83 9.99 12.12 -3.23
CA SER A 83 10.87 11.72 -2.13
C SER A 83 10.84 10.20 -1.91
N LEU A 84 11.99 9.61 -1.54
CA LEU A 84 12.12 8.20 -1.15
C LEU A 84 11.72 7.95 0.31
N LEU A 85 11.15 8.93 1.01
CA LEU A 85 10.79 8.85 2.44
C LEU A 85 9.78 7.73 2.73
N HIS A 86 8.91 7.41 1.77
CA HIS A 86 7.82 6.45 1.93
C HIS A 86 8.10 5.08 1.28
N VAL A 87 9.34 4.81 0.91
CA VAL A 87 9.79 3.46 0.54
C VAL A 87 10.74 2.93 1.61
N PRO A 88 10.80 1.59 1.84
CA PRO A 88 11.72 1.01 2.80
C PRO A 88 13.19 1.32 2.44
N PHE A 89 14.09 1.23 3.42
CA PHE A 89 15.48 1.65 3.24
C PHE A 89 16.24 0.76 2.24
N SER A 90 16.28 -0.55 2.44
CA SER A 90 17.03 -1.50 1.59
C SER A 90 16.40 -2.88 1.59
N THR A 91 16.54 -3.60 0.46
CA THR A 91 16.21 -5.02 0.35
C THR A 91 17.22 -5.93 1.04
N GLU A 92 18.37 -5.41 1.43
CA GLU A 92 19.38 -6.17 2.19
C GLU A 92 18.82 -6.65 3.53
N GLY A 93 19.03 -7.93 3.82
CA GLY A 93 18.53 -8.55 5.06
C GLY A 93 17.05 -8.96 5.02
N GLU A 94 16.36 -8.82 3.90
CA GLU A 94 15.03 -9.40 3.70
C GLU A 94 15.15 -10.91 3.44
N THR A 95 15.03 -11.70 4.51
CA THR A 95 15.20 -13.16 4.47
C THR A 95 13.87 -13.92 4.42
N GLY A 96 12.75 -13.22 4.51
CA GLY A 96 11.39 -13.79 4.47
C GLY A 96 10.79 -13.91 3.07
N ILE A 97 11.43 -13.28 2.06
CA ILE A 97 10.97 -13.27 0.67
C ILE A 97 11.96 -14.10 -0.15
N PRO A 98 11.52 -15.05 -1.01
CA PRO A 98 12.39 -15.77 -1.91
C PRO A 98 13.19 -14.83 -2.80
N ALA A 99 14.44 -15.17 -3.11
CA ALA A 99 15.31 -14.33 -3.93
C ALA A 99 14.72 -14.05 -5.33
N GLU A 100 14.00 -15.05 -5.88
CA GLU A 100 13.30 -14.94 -7.16
C GLU A 100 12.21 -13.88 -7.15
N ASP A 101 11.55 -13.66 -6.02
CA ASP A 101 10.53 -12.63 -5.85
C ASP A 101 11.19 -11.29 -5.50
N LEU A 102 12.21 -11.32 -4.62
CA LEU A 102 12.90 -10.12 -4.12
C LEU A 102 13.58 -9.30 -5.23
N LYS A 103 14.01 -9.94 -6.33
CA LYS A 103 14.59 -9.25 -7.49
C LYS A 103 13.66 -8.24 -8.16
N HIS A 104 12.35 -8.35 -7.94
CA HIS A 104 11.34 -7.43 -8.47
C HIS A 104 11.14 -6.18 -7.60
N PHE A 105 11.80 -6.11 -6.44
CA PHE A 105 11.70 -4.98 -5.51
C PHE A 105 12.90 -4.04 -5.60
N ALA A 106 12.61 -2.76 -5.47
CA ALA A 106 13.60 -1.70 -5.32
C ALA A 106 13.18 -0.78 -4.17
N PHE A 107 13.92 -0.84 -3.05
CA PHE A 107 13.76 0.07 -1.92
C PHE A 107 14.66 1.30 -2.12
N ALA A 108 14.75 2.20 -1.15
CA ALA A 108 15.43 3.49 -1.34
C ALA A 108 16.85 3.36 -1.88
N VAL A 109 17.67 2.46 -1.32
CA VAL A 109 19.04 2.21 -1.79
C VAL A 109 19.04 1.72 -3.23
N GLN A 110 18.23 0.72 -3.55
CA GLN A 110 18.14 0.17 -4.90
C GLN A 110 17.59 1.19 -5.91
N LYS A 111 16.70 2.10 -5.49
CA LYS A 111 16.22 3.19 -6.36
C LYS A 111 17.29 4.23 -6.66
N LEU A 112 18.25 4.44 -5.75
CA LEU A 112 19.42 5.28 -6.03
C LEU A 112 20.37 4.58 -7.01
N ASP A 113 20.52 3.27 -6.94
CA ASP A 113 21.27 2.49 -7.94
C ASP A 113 20.60 2.58 -9.32
N GLU A 114 19.28 2.41 -9.37
CA GLU A 114 18.49 2.59 -10.59
C GLU A 114 18.64 3.99 -11.20
N LEU A 115 18.63 5.02 -10.36
CA LEU A 115 18.84 6.40 -10.78
C LEU A 115 20.20 6.56 -11.49
N LYS A 116 21.26 6.01 -10.89
CA LYS A 116 22.61 6.04 -11.44
C LYS A 116 22.70 5.27 -12.75
N GLU A 117 22.10 4.08 -12.83
CA GLU A 117 22.12 3.24 -14.02
C GLU A 117 21.33 3.87 -15.17
N VAL A 118 20.12 4.40 -14.90
CA VAL A 118 19.31 5.09 -15.93
C VAL A 118 19.98 6.36 -16.42
N ALA A 119 20.63 7.14 -15.54
CA ALA A 119 21.39 8.33 -15.94
C ALA A 119 22.55 7.96 -16.88
N ALA A 120 23.33 6.94 -16.54
CA ALA A 120 24.42 6.46 -17.40
C ALA A 120 23.92 5.95 -18.75
N LEU A 121 22.83 5.21 -18.78
CA LEU A 121 22.21 4.70 -19.99
C LEU A 121 21.58 5.80 -20.85
N ALA A 122 21.06 6.86 -20.24
CA ALA A 122 20.49 7.99 -20.99
C ALA A 122 21.57 8.78 -21.78
N ASP A 123 22.83 8.73 -21.36
CA ASP A 123 23.94 9.37 -22.06
C ASP A 123 24.75 8.39 -22.94
N ALA A 124 24.42 7.09 -22.90
CA ALA A 124 25.08 6.05 -23.67
C ALA A 124 24.64 6.02 -25.14
N THR A 125 25.55 5.64 -26.02
CA THR A 125 25.23 5.35 -27.42
C THR A 125 24.35 4.09 -27.55
N GLU A 126 23.70 3.91 -28.69
CA GLU A 126 22.85 2.74 -28.93
C GLU A 126 23.62 1.41 -28.84
N ASP A 127 24.90 1.40 -29.24
CA ASP A 127 25.73 0.20 -29.15
C ASP A 127 26.12 -0.09 -27.69
N GLU A 128 26.39 0.93 -26.89
CA GLU A 128 26.64 0.78 -25.45
C GLU A 128 25.38 0.33 -24.71
N LYS A 129 24.20 0.85 -25.03
CA LYS A 129 22.92 0.38 -24.48
C LYS A 129 22.71 -1.11 -24.78
N LYS A 130 22.91 -1.54 -26.03
CA LYS A 130 22.81 -2.96 -26.45
C LYS A 130 23.80 -3.87 -25.72
N ALA A 131 25.00 -3.37 -25.40
CA ALA A 131 26.03 -4.13 -24.69
C ALA A 131 25.85 -4.09 -23.15
N SER A 132 24.90 -3.30 -22.64
CA SER A 132 24.68 -3.11 -21.19
C SER A 132 24.09 -4.33 -20.52
N ALA A 133 24.85 -4.98 -19.65
CA ALA A 133 24.36 -6.06 -18.80
C ALA A 133 23.25 -5.59 -17.84
N ALA A 134 23.32 -4.37 -17.34
CA ALA A 134 22.30 -3.79 -16.44
C ALA A 134 20.97 -3.63 -17.17
N LEU A 135 20.98 -3.10 -18.42
CA LEU A 135 19.76 -2.97 -19.20
C LEU A 135 19.16 -4.34 -19.54
N ALA A 136 19.97 -5.29 -19.96
CA ALA A 136 19.52 -6.65 -20.29
C ALA A 136 18.92 -7.36 -19.06
N ALA A 137 19.57 -7.26 -17.90
CA ALA A 137 19.07 -7.82 -16.65
C ALA A 137 17.74 -7.15 -16.22
N ASN A 138 17.61 -5.84 -16.38
CA ASN A 138 16.38 -5.13 -16.09
C ASN A 138 15.25 -5.55 -17.02
N GLN A 139 15.48 -5.62 -18.34
CA GLN A 139 14.49 -6.05 -19.31
C GLN A 139 13.96 -7.45 -19.01
N ALA A 140 14.84 -8.39 -18.63
CA ALA A 140 14.46 -9.76 -18.27
C ALA A 140 13.49 -9.84 -17.08
N LEU A 141 13.38 -8.82 -16.23
CA LEU A 141 12.39 -8.77 -15.14
C LEU A 141 10.97 -8.49 -15.66
N PHE A 142 10.84 -7.94 -16.83
CA PHE A 142 9.56 -7.56 -17.44
C PHE A 142 9.14 -8.50 -18.57
N ASP A 143 9.98 -9.49 -18.90
CA ASP A 143 9.67 -10.54 -19.85
C ASP A 143 8.84 -11.63 -19.17
N GLY A 144 7.58 -11.81 -19.60
CA GLY A 144 6.69 -12.86 -19.13
C GLY A 144 5.85 -12.48 -17.90
N THR A 145 5.32 -13.52 -17.26
CA THR A 145 4.39 -13.38 -16.12
C THR A 145 5.15 -13.55 -14.81
N ARG A 146 5.17 -12.51 -13.99
CA ARG A 146 5.81 -12.52 -12.66
C ARG A 146 5.16 -13.51 -11.69
N VAL A 147 3.83 -13.52 -11.64
CA VAL A 147 3.03 -14.42 -10.80
C VAL A 147 1.90 -15.00 -11.64
N ALA A 148 1.69 -16.30 -11.54
CA ALA A 148 0.57 -16.95 -12.23
C ALA A 148 -0.77 -16.44 -11.66
N ALA A 149 -1.73 -16.17 -12.54
CA ALA A 149 -3.08 -15.83 -12.13
C ALA A 149 -3.75 -17.00 -11.40
N ASP A 150 -4.54 -16.69 -10.35
CA ASP A 150 -5.42 -17.67 -9.71
C ASP A 150 -6.68 -17.87 -10.58
N PRO A 151 -6.90 -19.07 -11.15
CA PRO A 151 -8.03 -19.31 -12.02
C PRO A 151 -9.39 -19.07 -11.32
N ALA A 152 -9.49 -19.34 -10.02
CA ALA A 152 -10.72 -19.14 -9.25
C ALA A 152 -11.03 -17.65 -9.08
N VAL A 153 -10.00 -16.83 -8.85
CA VAL A 153 -10.14 -15.36 -8.78
C VAL A 153 -10.53 -14.81 -10.15
N ALA A 154 -9.85 -15.24 -11.22
CA ALA A 154 -10.15 -14.83 -12.60
C ALA A 154 -11.60 -15.18 -12.99
N GLU A 155 -12.06 -16.41 -12.68
CA GLU A 155 -13.42 -16.85 -12.95
C GLU A 155 -14.44 -15.99 -12.20
N ARG A 156 -14.18 -15.67 -10.91
CA ARG A 156 -15.08 -14.83 -10.11
C ARG A 156 -15.16 -13.40 -10.66
N ILE A 157 -14.04 -12.81 -11.05
CA ILE A 157 -14.01 -11.48 -11.66
C ILE A 157 -14.78 -11.48 -12.98
N GLY A 158 -14.61 -12.49 -13.81
CA GLY A 158 -15.30 -12.62 -15.10
C GLY A 158 -16.82 -12.78 -14.99
N LYS A 159 -17.35 -13.11 -13.80
CA LYS A 159 -18.80 -13.23 -13.52
C LYS A 159 -19.42 -11.95 -12.99
N LEU A 160 -18.62 -10.90 -12.69
CA LEU A 160 -19.14 -9.62 -12.19
C LEU A 160 -19.93 -8.91 -13.27
N SER A 161 -21.06 -8.33 -12.88
CA SER A 161 -21.96 -7.54 -13.70
C SER A 161 -22.24 -6.18 -13.04
N ASP A 162 -22.85 -5.25 -13.77
CA ASP A 162 -23.20 -3.94 -13.24
C ASP A 162 -24.08 -4.02 -11.95
N ALA A 163 -24.88 -5.05 -11.83
CA ALA A 163 -25.72 -5.28 -10.64
C ALA A 163 -24.89 -5.52 -9.37
N ASP A 164 -23.68 -6.08 -9.50
CA ASP A 164 -22.78 -6.37 -8.36
C ASP A 164 -22.16 -5.08 -7.77
N TYR A 165 -22.14 -4.00 -8.54
CA TYR A 165 -21.66 -2.68 -8.09
C TYR A 165 -22.76 -1.83 -7.44
N VAL A 166 -24.00 -2.30 -7.42
CA VAL A 166 -25.15 -1.60 -6.83
C VAL A 166 -25.56 -2.27 -5.52
N ARG A 167 -25.34 -1.56 -4.41
CA ARG A 167 -25.70 -2.08 -3.09
C ARG A 167 -27.22 -2.09 -2.88
N GLN A 168 -27.78 -3.28 -2.56
CA GLN A 168 -29.18 -3.49 -2.23
C GLN A 168 -29.36 -3.85 -0.75
N PRO A 169 -30.48 -3.49 -0.09
CA PRO A 169 -31.47 -2.49 -0.52
C PRO A 169 -30.88 -1.09 -0.67
N ALA A 170 -31.61 -0.15 -1.29
CA ALA A 170 -31.22 1.25 -1.39
C ALA A 170 -30.98 1.88 -0.01
N ARG A 171 -30.25 3.02 0.04
CA ARG A 171 -29.80 3.62 1.30
C ARG A 171 -30.94 3.92 2.27
N GLU A 172 -32.01 4.53 1.81
CA GLU A 172 -33.16 4.95 2.63
C GLU A 172 -33.85 3.74 3.25
N GLU A 173 -34.11 2.71 2.45
CA GLU A 173 -34.71 1.45 2.92
C GLU A 173 -33.79 0.78 3.94
N ARG A 174 -32.51 0.69 3.63
CA ARG A 174 -31.49 0.09 4.51
C ARG A 174 -31.39 0.81 5.85
N GLN A 175 -31.43 2.14 5.87
CA GLN A 175 -31.42 2.93 7.11
C GLN A 175 -32.65 2.67 7.98
N ALA A 176 -33.84 2.55 7.37
CA ALA A 176 -35.06 2.23 8.10
C ALA A 176 -34.99 0.83 8.74
N LEU A 177 -34.55 -0.17 7.99
CA LEU A 177 -34.35 -1.53 8.49
C LEU A 177 -33.34 -1.59 9.63
N GLN A 178 -32.21 -0.92 9.48
CA GLN A 178 -31.13 -0.86 10.49
C GLN A 178 -31.58 -0.16 11.77
N ARG A 179 -32.25 0.98 11.68
CA ARG A 179 -32.79 1.69 12.86
C ARG A 179 -33.74 0.81 13.66
N LYS A 180 -34.60 0.07 12.97
CA LYS A 180 -35.54 -0.85 13.61
C LYS A 180 -34.79 -2.04 14.26
N ALA A 181 -33.84 -2.62 13.55
CA ALA A 181 -33.12 -3.81 14.02
C ALA A 181 -32.17 -3.53 15.19
N LEU A 182 -31.48 -2.37 15.17
CA LEU A 182 -30.47 -2.04 16.18
C LEU A 182 -31.07 -1.33 17.41
N GLY A 183 -32.21 -0.68 17.31
CA GLY A 183 -32.86 0.00 18.43
C GLY A 183 -32.05 1.12 19.10
N LEU A 184 -31.06 1.68 18.42
CA LEU A 184 -30.14 2.66 18.98
C LEU A 184 -30.76 4.06 19.13
N PRO A 185 -30.30 4.88 20.08
CA PRO A 185 -30.71 6.26 20.23
C PRO A 185 -30.35 7.09 18.98
N LEU A 186 -30.83 8.34 18.93
CA LEU A 186 -30.58 9.25 17.79
C LEU A 186 -29.09 9.50 17.56
N LEU A 187 -28.32 9.63 18.64
CA LEU A 187 -26.87 9.87 18.65
C LEU A 187 -26.18 8.81 19.53
N PRO A 188 -25.99 7.59 19.00
CA PRO A 188 -25.39 6.53 19.80
C PRO A 188 -23.89 6.79 20.05
N THR A 189 -23.47 6.52 21.27
CA THR A 189 -22.07 6.61 21.67
C THR A 189 -21.32 5.31 21.38
N THR A 190 -20.09 5.42 20.92
CA THR A 190 -19.20 4.29 20.65
C THR A 190 -17.74 4.74 20.63
N THR A 191 -16.79 3.80 20.67
CA THR A 191 -15.38 4.07 20.36
C THR A 191 -15.03 3.63 18.94
N ILE A 192 -13.78 3.86 18.49
CA ILE A 192 -13.34 3.50 17.13
C ILE A 192 -13.37 1.97 16.95
N GLY A 193 -12.67 1.22 17.80
CA GLY A 193 -12.55 -0.24 17.68
C GLY A 193 -11.41 -0.80 18.53
N SER A 194 -10.19 -0.33 18.32
CA SER A 194 -9.01 -0.78 19.03
C SER A 194 -8.87 -0.13 20.41
N PHE A 195 -8.42 -0.92 21.38
CA PHE A 195 -7.96 -0.48 22.68
C PHE A 195 -6.43 -0.58 22.80
N PRO A 196 -5.79 0.08 23.77
CA PRO A 196 -4.34 0.09 23.89
C PRO A 196 -3.74 -1.32 23.98
N GLN A 197 -2.70 -1.57 23.20
CA GLN A 197 -1.89 -2.77 23.28
C GLN A 197 -0.97 -2.68 24.49
N THR A 198 -1.41 -3.20 25.64
CA THR A 198 -0.64 -3.15 26.89
C THR A 198 0.67 -3.94 26.80
N LYS A 199 1.53 -3.79 27.82
CA LYS A 199 2.78 -4.57 27.90
C LYS A 199 2.50 -6.07 27.99
N GLU A 200 1.45 -6.45 28.72
CA GLU A 200 1.01 -7.84 28.90
C GLU A 200 0.56 -8.45 27.57
N ILE A 201 -0.29 -7.76 26.80
CA ILE A 201 -0.77 -8.24 25.49
C ILE A 201 0.41 -8.43 24.53
N ARG A 202 1.35 -7.46 24.50
CA ARG A 202 2.54 -7.58 23.65
C ARG A 202 3.46 -8.73 24.10
N ALA A 203 3.58 -8.97 25.40
CA ALA A 203 4.37 -10.06 25.95
C ALA A 203 3.77 -11.43 25.59
N GLU A 204 2.44 -11.62 25.75
CA GLU A 204 1.77 -12.88 25.38
C GLU A 204 1.85 -13.15 23.88
N ARG A 205 1.68 -12.13 23.03
CA ARG A 205 1.89 -12.28 21.59
C ARG A 205 3.34 -12.65 21.23
N ALA A 206 4.31 -12.12 21.97
CA ALA A 206 5.71 -12.50 21.78
C ALA A 206 5.99 -13.95 22.20
N LYS A 207 5.37 -14.44 23.28
CA LYS A 207 5.45 -15.84 23.73
C LYS A 207 4.85 -16.78 22.68
N LEU A 208 3.69 -16.45 22.11
CA LEU A 208 3.07 -17.23 21.05
C LEU A 208 4.02 -17.36 19.83
N ARG A 209 4.62 -16.25 19.39
CA ARG A 209 5.58 -16.28 18.26
C ARG A 209 6.82 -17.11 18.51
N LYS A 210 7.23 -17.24 19.78
CA LYS A 210 8.37 -18.06 20.19
C LYS A 210 8.01 -19.53 20.47
N GLY A 211 6.71 -19.88 20.43
CA GLY A 211 6.22 -21.20 20.81
C GLY A 211 6.26 -21.49 22.33
N GLU A 212 6.36 -20.44 23.15
CA GLU A 212 6.38 -20.55 24.63
C GLU A 212 4.98 -20.79 25.21
N VAL A 213 3.93 -20.44 24.46
CA VAL A 213 2.52 -20.71 24.77
C VAL A 213 1.82 -21.30 23.55
N THR A 214 0.79 -22.11 23.78
CA THR A 214 -0.04 -22.65 22.69
C THR A 214 -1.00 -21.58 22.16
N LYS A 215 -1.53 -21.82 20.95
CA LYS A 215 -2.56 -20.94 20.35
C LYS A 215 -3.81 -20.86 21.24
N GLU A 216 -4.25 -21.97 21.79
CA GLU A 216 -5.42 -22.07 22.65
C GLU A 216 -5.23 -21.25 23.93
N ALA A 217 -4.07 -21.34 24.57
CA ALA A 217 -3.77 -20.56 25.77
C ALA A 217 -3.72 -19.05 25.47
N TYR A 218 -3.17 -18.68 24.31
CA TYR A 218 -3.18 -17.30 23.85
C TYR A 218 -4.60 -16.80 23.55
N ASP A 219 -5.43 -17.62 22.90
CA ASP A 219 -6.81 -17.25 22.58
C ASP A 219 -7.64 -17.03 23.86
N GLU A 220 -7.47 -17.88 24.87
CA GLU A 220 -8.13 -17.68 26.18
C GLU A 220 -7.65 -16.39 26.88
N PHE A 221 -6.37 -16.07 26.77
CA PHE A 221 -5.86 -14.78 27.27
C PHE A 221 -6.52 -13.59 26.54
N ILE A 222 -6.66 -13.64 25.22
CA ILE A 222 -7.33 -12.61 24.41
C ILE A 222 -8.82 -12.51 24.76
N LYS A 223 -9.51 -13.62 24.95
CA LYS A 223 -10.92 -13.64 25.40
C LYS A 223 -11.09 -12.92 26.72
N ALA A 224 -10.20 -13.16 27.69
CA ALA A 224 -10.23 -12.45 28.98
C ALA A 224 -10.04 -10.92 28.84
N GLN A 225 -9.22 -10.46 27.90
CA GLN A 225 -9.08 -9.03 27.59
C GLN A 225 -10.36 -8.47 26.96
N ILE A 226 -11.00 -9.22 26.08
CA ILE A 226 -12.29 -8.85 25.46
C ILE A 226 -13.38 -8.74 26.53
N ASP A 227 -13.49 -9.71 27.42
CA ASP A 227 -14.48 -9.71 28.52
C ASP A 227 -14.30 -8.47 29.42
N ALA A 228 -13.05 -8.14 29.79
CA ALA A 228 -12.73 -6.99 30.61
C ALA A 228 -13.10 -5.66 29.93
N VAL A 229 -12.81 -5.50 28.63
CA VAL A 229 -13.11 -4.26 27.91
C VAL A 229 -14.59 -4.09 27.62
N ILE A 230 -15.33 -5.17 27.37
CA ILE A 230 -16.78 -5.12 27.20
C ILE A 230 -17.42 -4.61 28.51
N LYS A 231 -17.10 -5.26 29.63
CA LYS A 231 -17.58 -4.82 30.95
C LYS A 231 -17.26 -3.36 31.23
N LYS A 232 -16.06 -2.90 30.85
CA LYS A 232 -15.66 -1.50 31.07
C LYS A 232 -16.49 -0.52 30.21
N GLN A 233 -16.81 -0.87 28.99
CA GLN A 233 -17.65 -0.07 28.12
C GLN A 233 -19.09 0.01 28.62
N GLU A 234 -19.64 -1.09 29.17
CA GLU A 234 -20.96 -1.12 29.82
C GLU A 234 -20.99 -0.22 31.07
N GLU A 235 -19.95 -0.29 31.92
CA GLU A 235 -19.80 0.59 33.11
C GLU A 235 -19.76 2.08 32.74
N ILE A 236 -19.18 2.43 31.60
CA ILE A 236 -19.12 3.80 31.06
C ILE A 236 -20.46 4.22 30.48
N GLY A 237 -21.29 3.28 30.06
CA GLY A 237 -22.60 3.50 29.46
C GLY A 237 -22.55 3.80 27.96
N LEU A 238 -21.65 3.13 27.20
CA LEU A 238 -21.64 3.23 25.75
C LEU A 238 -22.80 2.45 25.13
N ASP A 239 -23.39 2.99 24.06
CA ASP A 239 -24.53 2.38 23.37
C ASP A 239 -24.11 1.24 22.43
N VAL A 240 -22.97 1.39 21.76
CA VAL A 240 -22.42 0.41 20.83
C VAL A 240 -21.00 0.06 21.27
N LEU A 241 -20.76 -1.22 21.55
CA LEU A 241 -19.49 -1.69 22.09
C LEU A 241 -18.56 -2.21 20.99
N VAL A 242 -17.29 -2.34 21.33
CA VAL A 242 -16.26 -2.94 20.50
C VAL A 242 -15.48 -3.99 21.27
N HIS A 243 -14.90 -4.99 20.57
CA HIS A 243 -14.14 -6.05 21.25
C HIS A 243 -12.69 -5.66 21.62
N GLY A 244 -12.22 -4.50 21.16
CA GLY A 244 -10.90 -3.96 21.54
C GLY A 244 -9.74 -4.34 20.63
N GLU A 245 -9.92 -5.28 19.70
CA GLU A 245 -8.93 -5.70 18.71
C GLU A 245 -7.60 -6.22 19.30
N PHE A 246 -7.66 -6.92 20.43
CA PHE A 246 -6.46 -7.39 21.13
C PHE A 246 -5.71 -8.50 20.41
N GLU A 247 -6.39 -9.24 19.53
CA GLU A 247 -5.81 -10.28 18.67
C GLU A 247 -4.90 -9.71 17.56
N ARG A 248 -5.05 -8.42 17.24
CA ARG A 248 -4.36 -7.74 16.13
C ARG A 248 -3.17 -6.93 16.61
N ASN A 249 -2.17 -6.79 15.75
CA ASN A 249 -1.06 -5.83 15.92
C ASN A 249 -1.31 -4.56 15.08
N ASP A 250 -1.25 -4.69 13.77
CA ASP A 250 -1.60 -3.66 12.78
C ASP A 250 -2.79 -4.16 11.96
N MET A 251 -3.73 -3.26 11.67
CA MET A 251 -4.98 -3.65 11.03
C MET A 251 -4.75 -4.17 9.60
N VAL A 252 -3.85 -3.56 8.84
CA VAL A 252 -3.59 -3.97 7.45
C VAL A 252 -2.74 -5.25 7.43
N GLU A 253 -1.71 -5.33 8.26
CA GLU A 253 -0.87 -6.53 8.39
C GLU A 253 -1.72 -7.74 8.82
N TYR A 254 -2.60 -7.58 9.81
CA TYR A 254 -3.46 -8.65 10.28
C TYR A 254 -4.37 -9.21 9.17
N PHE A 255 -5.03 -8.36 8.40
CA PHE A 255 -5.86 -8.82 7.30
C PHE A 255 -5.04 -9.44 6.18
N GLY A 256 -3.91 -8.85 5.81
CA GLY A 256 -3.01 -9.41 4.81
C GLY A 256 -2.52 -10.80 5.17
N GLN A 257 -2.18 -11.06 6.45
CA GLN A 257 -1.75 -12.39 6.93
C GLN A 257 -2.83 -13.48 6.81
N ASN A 258 -4.10 -13.10 6.70
CA ASN A 258 -5.23 -13.99 6.55
C ASN A 258 -5.79 -14.04 5.12
N LEU A 259 -5.07 -13.46 4.16
CA LEU A 259 -5.41 -13.45 2.74
C LEU A 259 -4.27 -14.09 1.93
N ASN A 260 -4.61 -14.85 0.91
CA ASN A 260 -3.65 -15.29 -0.10
C ASN A 260 -3.24 -14.12 -0.98
N GLY A 261 -2.09 -14.22 -1.62
CA GLY A 261 -1.59 -13.20 -2.56
C GLY A 261 -0.80 -12.07 -1.92
N PHE A 262 -0.47 -12.17 -0.62
CA PHE A 262 0.37 -11.20 0.10
C PHE A 262 1.75 -11.76 0.43
N LEU A 263 2.77 -10.88 0.39
CA LEU A 263 4.10 -11.11 0.94
C LEU A 263 4.36 -10.20 2.13
N PHE A 264 5.21 -10.66 3.04
CA PHE A 264 5.58 -9.94 4.26
C PHE A 264 7.09 -9.80 4.35
N THR A 265 7.54 -8.57 4.53
CA THR A 265 8.94 -8.24 4.75
C THR A 265 9.33 -8.41 6.22
N LYS A 266 10.62 -8.48 6.47
CA LYS A 266 11.17 -8.50 7.83
C LYS A 266 11.50 -7.09 8.33
N ASN A 267 12.12 -6.28 7.49
CA ASN A 267 12.72 -5.00 7.87
C ASN A 267 12.18 -3.79 7.08
N ALA A 268 11.22 -3.98 6.20
CA ALA A 268 10.72 -2.92 5.32
C ALA A 268 9.82 -1.90 6.03
N TRP A 269 10.34 -1.30 7.10
CA TRP A 269 9.65 -0.23 7.82
C TRP A 269 9.70 1.07 7.03
N VAL A 270 8.57 1.77 6.98
CA VAL A 270 8.43 3.09 6.38
C VAL A 270 7.79 4.05 7.38
N GLN A 271 8.08 5.34 7.21
CA GLN A 271 7.40 6.37 7.95
C GLN A 271 5.91 6.40 7.58
N SER A 272 5.07 6.45 8.59
CA SER A 272 3.63 6.63 8.45
C SER A 272 3.22 8.00 8.97
N TYR A 273 2.32 8.06 9.93
CA TYR A 273 1.80 9.29 10.50
C TYR A 273 2.64 9.75 11.71
N GLY A 274 3.10 10.99 11.68
CA GLY A 274 3.96 11.55 12.73
C GLY A 274 5.25 10.77 12.90
N THR A 275 5.53 10.30 14.11
CA THR A 275 6.71 9.48 14.44
C THR A 275 6.46 7.97 14.34
N ARG A 276 5.28 7.56 13.91
CA ARG A 276 4.93 6.16 13.74
C ARG A 276 5.55 5.59 12.48
N CYS A 277 6.09 4.39 12.58
CA CYS A 277 6.48 3.58 11.42
C CYS A 277 5.51 2.41 11.25
N VAL A 278 5.33 1.98 10.01
CA VAL A 278 4.56 0.80 9.62
C VAL A 278 5.39 -0.08 8.72
N LYS A 279 5.04 -1.35 8.65
CA LYS A 279 5.63 -2.33 7.75
C LYS A 279 4.51 -2.88 6.87
N PRO A 280 4.21 -2.22 5.73
CA PRO A 280 3.10 -2.58 4.89
C PRO A 280 3.27 -3.99 4.31
N PRO A 281 2.21 -4.83 4.30
CA PRO A 281 2.20 -6.03 3.50
C PRO A 281 2.23 -5.68 2.00
N ILE A 282 2.77 -6.58 1.20
CA ILE A 282 2.93 -6.40 -0.24
C ILE A 282 1.87 -7.22 -0.96
N VAL A 283 1.04 -6.59 -1.78
CA VAL A 283 0.13 -7.30 -2.69
C VAL A 283 0.98 -7.86 -3.84
N TRP A 284 1.18 -9.18 -3.83
CA TRP A 284 2.08 -9.84 -4.77
C TRP A 284 1.37 -10.55 -5.92
N GLY A 285 0.22 -11.17 -5.63
CA GLY A 285 -0.58 -11.92 -6.60
C GLY A 285 -2.07 -11.67 -6.43
N ASP A 286 -2.87 -12.49 -7.07
CA ASP A 286 -4.32 -12.46 -6.91
C ASP A 286 -4.72 -12.71 -5.45
N VAL A 287 -5.60 -11.84 -4.95
CA VAL A 287 -6.00 -11.89 -3.54
C VAL A 287 -7.25 -12.74 -3.38
N SER A 288 -7.16 -13.73 -2.50
CA SER A 288 -8.31 -14.56 -2.12
C SER A 288 -8.37 -14.78 -0.61
N ARG A 289 -9.58 -15.01 -0.10
CA ARG A 289 -9.82 -15.29 1.31
C ARG A 289 -10.19 -16.77 1.49
N ALA A 290 -9.28 -17.53 2.11
CA ALA A 290 -9.50 -18.96 2.35
C ALA A 290 -10.51 -19.23 3.48
N ASN A 291 -10.44 -18.44 4.57
CA ASN A 291 -11.22 -18.64 5.79
C ASN A 291 -11.84 -17.33 6.30
N PRO A 292 -12.90 -17.37 7.13
CA PRO A 292 -13.34 -16.21 7.90
C PRO A 292 -12.19 -15.66 8.76
N ILE A 293 -12.05 -14.32 8.83
CA ILE A 293 -10.91 -13.70 9.52
C ILE A 293 -11.29 -13.22 10.93
N THR A 294 -12.44 -12.54 11.06
CA THR A 294 -12.83 -11.86 12.30
C THR A 294 -14.15 -12.35 12.89
N VAL A 295 -14.81 -13.29 12.25
CA VAL A 295 -16.16 -13.74 12.63
C VAL A 295 -16.16 -14.35 14.01
N GLU A 296 -15.18 -15.19 14.36
CA GLU A 296 -15.07 -15.84 15.66
C GLU A 296 -14.98 -14.82 16.79
N TRP A 297 -14.10 -13.84 16.67
CA TRP A 297 -13.91 -12.80 17.68
C TRP A 297 -15.14 -11.90 17.85
N SER A 298 -15.78 -11.54 16.72
CA SER A 298 -17.01 -10.75 16.74
C SER A 298 -18.19 -11.52 17.36
N ALA A 299 -18.32 -12.79 17.03
CA ALA A 299 -19.35 -13.65 17.60
C ALA A 299 -19.12 -13.90 19.11
N TYR A 300 -17.87 -14.15 19.51
CA TYR A 300 -17.51 -14.27 20.91
C TYR A 300 -17.85 -13.00 21.68
N ALA A 301 -17.41 -11.84 21.19
CA ALA A 301 -17.69 -10.57 21.85
C ALA A 301 -19.19 -10.30 21.98
N GLN A 302 -19.99 -10.52 20.90
CA GLN A 302 -21.44 -10.36 20.96
C GLN A 302 -22.09 -11.31 21.96
N SER A 303 -21.52 -12.50 22.20
CA SER A 303 -22.04 -13.45 23.20
C SER A 303 -21.88 -13.00 24.65
N LYS A 304 -21.13 -11.90 24.89
CA LYS A 304 -20.82 -11.38 26.24
C LYS A 304 -21.68 -10.20 26.65
N THR A 305 -22.51 -9.67 25.76
CA THR A 305 -23.32 -8.48 26.01
C THR A 305 -24.60 -8.49 25.21
N ASP A 306 -25.63 -7.85 25.76
CA ASP A 306 -26.89 -7.56 25.04
C ASP A 306 -26.81 -6.26 24.22
N HIS A 307 -25.76 -5.47 24.37
CA HIS A 307 -25.50 -4.29 23.56
C HIS A 307 -25.09 -4.67 22.14
N VAL A 308 -25.33 -3.78 21.19
CA VAL A 308 -24.87 -3.96 19.82
C VAL A 308 -23.33 -3.94 19.78
N MET A 309 -22.74 -5.00 19.25
CA MET A 309 -21.29 -5.12 19.05
C MET A 309 -20.91 -4.65 17.65
N LYS A 310 -19.96 -3.70 17.56
CA LYS A 310 -19.43 -3.18 16.31
C LYS A 310 -18.15 -3.92 15.94
N GLY A 311 -18.14 -4.61 14.81
CA GLY A 311 -16.92 -5.16 14.20
C GLY A 311 -16.17 -4.09 13.42
N MET A 312 -14.83 -4.13 13.47
CA MET A 312 -13.96 -3.26 12.69
C MET A 312 -13.22 -4.04 11.60
N LEU A 313 -13.28 -3.52 10.39
CA LEU A 313 -12.62 -4.07 9.20
C LEU A 313 -11.87 -2.96 8.49
N THR A 314 -10.70 -3.28 7.93
CA THR A 314 -10.03 -2.41 6.96
C THR A 314 -10.66 -2.64 5.59
N GLY A 315 -11.09 -1.57 4.95
CA GLY A 315 -11.69 -1.63 3.61
C GLY A 315 -10.65 -2.00 2.52
N PRO A 316 -11.09 -2.56 1.40
CA PRO A 316 -10.19 -3.01 0.33
C PRO A 316 -9.36 -1.88 -0.27
N VAL A 317 -9.92 -0.67 -0.39
CA VAL A 317 -9.19 0.51 -0.89
C VAL A 317 -8.03 0.87 0.03
N THR A 318 -8.24 0.85 1.35
CA THR A 318 -7.17 1.11 2.33
C THR A 318 -6.08 0.04 2.26
N ILE A 319 -6.46 -1.25 2.16
CA ILE A 319 -5.49 -2.35 2.05
C ILE A 319 -4.64 -2.21 0.78
N LEU A 320 -5.27 -1.84 -0.35
CA LEU A 320 -4.59 -1.68 -1.64
C LEU A 320 -3.59 -0.51 -1.64
N ASN A 321 -3.93 0.58 -0.95
CA ASN A 321 -3.12 1.81 -0.96
C ASN A 321 -2.17 1.94 0.24
N TRP A 322 -2.19 0.99 1.17
CA TRP A 322 -1.33 1.01 2.34
C TRP A 322 0.12 0.69 1.99
#